data_64c93e2191b3edce9b7fa8dfaf6a2b7a
#
_entry.id   64c93e2191b3edce9b7fa8dfaf6a2b7a
#
_cell.length_a   1.000
_cell.length_b   1.000
_cell.length_c   1.000
_cell.angle_alpha   90.00
_cell.angle_beta   90.00
_cell.angle_gamma   90.00
#
_symmetry.space_group_name_H-M   'P 1'
#
loop_
_entity.id
_entity.type
_entity.pdbx_description
1 polymer ?
#
loop_
_entity_poly.entity_id
_entity_poly.type
_entity_poly.pdbx_seq_one_letter_code
_entity_poly.pdbx_strand_id
1 'polypeptide(L)'
;MKKLLVVGSLLCLSACRLSTTSITGEVPETLPIAVATTTGESLSNEFSPDSVVGIPVIATEEELITAFNFAIHQRIDCGRDPYHCDVQSFTEVGSPLFVEISELMKIRRSSNIVASKSGSLRYRIEAVEFRTTDIATVTTCITDDTVLVDGEIIFDDSLFSVQTKWTMVRNGQTWLWESAQALHWDVEEDLCRFAA
;
A
#
# COMPACT_ATOMS: atom_id res chain seq x y z
N MET A 1 18.44 -33.26 -9.48
CA MET A 1 17.43 -32.60 -8.64
C MET A 1 17.29 -31.19 -9.16
N LYS A 2 16.21 -30.86 -9.83
CA LYS A 2 15.98 -29.52 -10.38
C LYS A 2 15.47 -28.62 -9.25
N LYS A 3 16.31 -27.71 -8.77
CA LYS A 3 15.88 -26.63 -7.88
C LYS A 3 14.90 -25.76 -8.66
N LEU A 4 13.62 -25.91 -8.36
CA LEU A 4 12.60 -24.98 -8.79
C LEU A 4 12.83 -23.71 -7.96
N LEU A 5 13.41 -22.71 -8.58
CA LEU A 5 13.51 -21.34 -8.02
C LEU A 5 12.08 -20.78 -7.96
N VAL A 6 11.37 -21.09 -6.89
CA VAL A 6 10.19 -20.33 -6.49
C VAL A 6 10.75 -19.13 -5.72
N VAL A 7 11.00 -18.07 -6.47
CA VAL A 7 11.44 -16.79 -5.93
C VAL A 7 10.38 -16.35 -4.91
N GLY A 8 10.81 -16.31 -3.64
CA GLY A 8 9.96 -15.93 -2.53
C GLY A 8 9.43 -14.51 -2.70
N SER A 9 8.18 -14.46 -3.12
CA SER A 9 7.44 -13.22 -3.36
C SER A 9 6.86 -12.71 -2.06
N LEU A 10 7.71 -12.17 -1.17
CA LEU A 10 7.22 -11.64 0.08
C LEU A 10 6.91 -10.15 0.03
N LEU A 11 7.47 -9.51 -0.89
CA LEU A 11 7.21 -8.16 -1.37
C LEU A 11 7.57 -8.11 -2.84
N CYS A 12 7.29 -9.18 -3.59
CA CYS A 12 7.14 -8.97 -5.01
C CYS A 12 5.87 -8.13 -5.18
N LEU A 13 6.06 -6.89 -4.91
CA LEU A 13 5.49 -5.86 -5.76
C LEU A 13 5.83 -6.35 -7.15
N SER A 14 4.86 -7.03 -7.76
CA SER A 14 4.98 -7.49 -9.13
C SER A 14 5.59 -6.33 -9.89
N ALA A 15 6.88 -6.43 -10.22
CA ALA A 15 7.39 -5.70 -11.34
C ALA A 15 6.56 -6.20 -12.50
N CYS A 16 5.40 -5.58 -12.69
CA CYS A 16 4.58 -5.73 -13.86
C CYS A 16 5.54 -5.57 -15.02
N ARG A 17 5.82 -6.67 -15.71
CA ARG A 17 6.32 -6.58 -17.06
C ARG A 17 5.34 -5.70 -17.80
N LEU A 18 5.67 -4.43 -17.93
CA LEU A 18 5.11 -3.56 -18.92
C LEU A 18 5.43 -4.19 -20.27
N SER A 19 4.51 -5.01 -20.74
CA SER A 19 4.40 -5.25 -22.18
C SER A 19 4.06 -3.90 -22.79
N THR A 20 5.06 -3.25 -23.32
CA THR A 20 4.91 -2.07 -24.16
C THR A 20 4.21 -2.51 -25.44
N THR A 21 2.89 -2.54 -25.38
CA THR A 21 2.08 -2.53 -26.60
C THR A 21 1.92 -1.07 -26.96
N SER A 22 2.72 -0.62 -27.95
CA SER A 22 2.55 0.67 -28.59
C SER A 22 1.20 0.70 -29.27
N ILE A 23 0.22 1.34 -28.65
CA ILE A 23 -1.03 1.71 -29.30
C ILE A 23 -0.82 3.14 -29.81
N THR A 24 -0.52 3.27 -31.10
CA THR A 24 -0.70 4.49 -31.89
C THR A 24 -2.20 4.71 -32.04
N GLY A 25 -2.77 5.54 -31.19
CA GLY A 25 -4.15 6.01 -31.26
C GLY A 25 -4.16 7.48 -31.64
N GLU A 26 -4.76 7.78 -32.77
CA GLU A 26 -5.01 9.11 -33.29
C GLU A 26 -5.79 9.98 -32.30
N VAL A 27 -5.41 11.26 -32.23
CA VAL A 27 -6.07 12.33 -31.47
C VAL A 27 -7.37 12.69 -32.19
N PRO A 28 -8.55 12.63 -31.57
CA PRO A 28 -9.75 13.22 -32.14
C PRO A 28 -9.82 14.72 -31.85
N GLU A 29 -10.18 15.38 -32.88
CA GLU A 29 -10.38 16.78 -33.14
C GLU A 29 -11.35 17.47 -32.15
N THR A 30 -11.02 18.70 -31.84
CA THR A 30 -11.71 19.70 -31.03
C THR A 30 -13.19 19.85 -31.37
N LEU A 31 -14.06 19.78 -30.35
CA LEU A 31 -15.45 20.28 -30.45
C LEU A 31 -15.59 21.65 -29.80
N PRO A 32 -16.43 22.55 -30.33
CA PRO A 32 -16.50 23.95 -29.92
C PRO A 32 -17.29 24.13 -28.61
N ILE A 33 -16.76 25.04 -27.78
CA ILE A 33 -17.37 25.50 -26.53
C ILE A 33 -18.57 26.38 -26.86
N ALA A 34 -19.76 25.96 -26.46
CA ALA A 34 -20.94 26.80 -26.45
C ALA A 34 -20.98 27.64 -25.15
N VAL A 35 -20.85 28.93 -25.29
CA VAL A 35 -21.05 29.92 -24.21
C VAL A 35 -22.54 30.07 -23.97
N ALA A 36 -23.06 29.60 -22.85
CA ALA A 36 -24.40 29.91 -22.39
C ALA A 36 -24.36 31.12 -21.45
N THR A 37 -24.89 32.24 -21.94
CA THR A 37 -25.18 33.43 -21.14
C THR A 37 -26.44 33.19 -20.35
N THR A 38 -26.37 33.09 -19.03
CA THR A 38 -27.56 33.03 -18.18
C THR A 38 -27.69 34.31 -17.40
N THR A 39 -28.78 34.99 -17.68
CA THR A 39 -29.28 36.20 -17.08
C THR A 39 -29.60 36.00 -15.59
N GLY A 40 -29.25 37.01 -14.78
CA GLY A 40 -29.44 37.02 -13.34
C GLY A 40 -30.91 36.97 -12.90
N GLU A 41 -31.16 36.16 -11.90
CA GLU A 41 -32.31 36.28 -11.01
C GLU A 41 -31.82 36.44 -9.57
N SER A 42 -32.27 37.58 -8.99
CA SER A 42 -32.07 37.91 -7.61
C SER A 42 -32.89 36.99 -6.72
N LEU A 43 -32.24 36.15 -5.93
CA LEU A 43 -32.89 35.41 -4.86
C LEU A 43 -32.46 35.92 -3.50
N SER A 44 -33.47 36.39 -2.76
CA SER A 44 -33.45 36.85 -1.40
C SER A 44 -32.80 35.83 -0.46
N ASN A 45 -31.80 36.30 0.32
CA ASN A 45 -31.19 35.59 1.42
C ASN A 45 -32.18 35.30 2.54
N GLU A 46 -32.67 34.08 2.64
CA GLU A 46 -33.09 33.53 3.93
C GLU A 46 -31.89 32.92 4.61
N PHE A 47 -31.41 33.60 5.65
CA PHE A 47 -30.32 33.17 6.52
C PHE A 47 -30.86 32.05 7.42
N SER A 48 -30.58 30.81 7.10
CA SER A 48 -30.83 29.68 7.99
C SER A 48 -29.60 29.47 8.92
N PRO A 49 -29.77 29.58 10.25
CA PRO A 49 -28.63 29.62 11.19
C PRO A 49 -28.14 28.24 11.66
N ASP A 50 -28.16 27.18 10.83
CA ASP A 50 -27.74 25.84 11.22
C ASP A 50 -26.79 25.14 10.23
N SER A 51 -25.96 25.90 9.55
CA SER A 51 -24.78 25.31 8.91
C SER A 51 -23.63 25.36 9.90
N VAL A 52 -23.51 24.32 10.74
CA VAL A 52 -22.25 24.02 11.41
C VAL A 52 -21.24 23.72 10.30
N VAL A 53 -20.49 24.74 9.90
CA VAL A 53 -19.33 24.58 9.03
C VAL A 53 -18.38 23.65 9.78
N GLY A 54 -18.38 22.37 9.42
CA GLY A 54 -17.44 21.41 9.97
C GLY A 54 -16.04 21.95 9.70
N ILE A 55 -15.30 22.25 10.78
CA ILE A 55 -13.89 22.60 10.67
C ILE A 55 -13.23 21.43 9.92
N PRO A 56 -12.55 21.67 8.78
CA PRO A 56 -11.88 20.60 8.09
C PRO A 56 -10.88 19.97 9.05
N VAL A 57 -11.02 18.68 9.32
CA VAL A 57 -10.07 17.93 10.15
C VAL A 57 -8.79 17.83 9.33
N ILE A 58 -7.80 18.65 9.69
CA ILE A 58 -6.49 18.61 9.06
C ILE A 58 -5.81 17.32 9.53
N ALA A 59 -5.51 16.45 8.59
CA ALA A 59 -4.75 15.24 8.87
C ALA A 59 -3.34 15.60 9.34
N THR A 60 -2.88 14.99 10.41
CA THR A 60 -1.55 15.20 10.94
C THR A 60 -0.58 14.11 10.49
N GLU A 61 0.71 14.43 10.43
CA GLU A 61 1.76 13.46 10.14
C GLU A 61 1.78 12.33 11.18
N GLU A 62 1.53 12.66 12.45
CA GLU A 62 1.49 11.69 13.56
C GLU A 62 0.35 10.67 13.38
N GLU A 63 -0.85 11.11 12.97
CA GLU A 63 -1.96 10.20 12.66
C GLU A 63 -1.61 9.27 11.51
N LEU A 64 -1.00 9.79 10.45
CA LEU A 64 -0.58 9.00 9.31
C LEU A 64 0.48 7.97 9.67
N ILE A 65 1.53 8.37 10.41
CA ILE A 65 2.59 7.48 10.89
C ILE A 65 2.01 6.39 11.80
N THR A 66 1.08 6.74 12.70
CA THR A 66 0.42 5.79 13.58
C THR A 66 -0.36 4.74 12.78
N ALA A 67 -1.13 5.17 11.79
CA ALA A 67 -1.88 4.26 10.92
C ALA A 67 -0.96 3.40 10.04
N PHE A 68 0.15 3.97 9.55
CA PHE A 68 1.15 3.23 8.80
C PHE A 68 1.78 2.13 9.65
N ASN A 69 2.21 2.46 10.88
CA ASN A 69 2.79 1.50 11.81
C ASN A 69 1.79 0.38 12.16
N PHE A 70 0.52 0.73 12.39
CA PHE A 70 -0.54 -0.25 12.59
C PHE A 70 -0.62 -1.21 11.39
N ALA A 71 -0.66 -0.70 10.17
CA ALA A 71 -0.75 -1.51 8.96
C ALA A 71 0.44 -2.46 8.78
N ILE A 72 1.68 -2.01 9.05
CA ILE A 72 2.87 -2.87 9.04
C ILE A 72 2.72 -4.01 10.05
N HIS A 73 2.28 -3.73 11.28
CA HIS A 73 2.09 -4.76 12.30
C HIS A 73 1.02 -5.77 11.89
N GLN A 74 -0.13 -5.31 11.38
CA GLN A 74 -1.16 -6.20 10.85
C GLN A 74 -0.62 -7.07 9.69
N ARG A 75 0.20 -6.52 8.82
CA ARG A 75 0.85 -7.26 7.73
C ARG A 75 1.81 -8.34 8.24
N ILE A 76 2.58 -8.05 9.31
CA ILE A 76 3.46 -9.02 9.97
C ILE A 76 2.63 -10.15 10.60
N ASP A 77 1.56 -9.81 11.31
CA ASP A 77 0.68 -10.78 11.97
C ASP A 77 -0.04 -11.66 10.93
N CYS A 78 -0.47 -11.10 9.81
CA CYS A 78 -0.96 -11.87 8.66
C CYS A 78 0.08 -12.87 8.12
N GLY A 79 1.35 -12.52 8.15
CA GLY A 79 2.42 -13.44 7.78
C GLY A 79 2.55 -14.63 8.72
N ARG A 80 2.33 -14.42 10.02
CA ARG A 80 2.40 -15.43 11.07
C ARG A 80 1.15 -16.31 11.15
N ASP A 81 0.00 -15.69 10.89
CA ASP A 81 -1.29 -16.39 10.88
C ASP A 81 -2.14 -15.96 9.67
N PRO A 82 -1.84 -16.54 8.49
CA PRO A 82 -2.58 -16.18 7.28
C PRO A 82 -4.05 -16.61 7.32
N TYR A 83 -4.43 -17.53 8.22
CA TYR A 83 -5.82 -17.99 8.34
C TYR A 83 -6.74 -16.96 9.02
N HIS A 84 -6.21 -16.15 9.93
CA HIS A 84 -6.95 -15.10 10.66
C HIS A 84 -6.58 -13.69 10.18
N CYS A 85 -5.95 -13.57 9.03
CA CYS A 85 -5.58 -12.29 8.45
C CYS A 85 -6.80 -11.51 7.95
N ASP A 86 -7.03 -10.33 8.51
CA ASP A 86 -8.04 -9.37 8.06
C ASP A 86 -7.40 -8.25 7.24
N VAL A 87 -7.27 -8.48 5.93
CA VAL A 87 -6.60 -7.53 5.01
C VAL A 87 -7.33 -6.18 4.94
N GLN A 88 -8.67 -6.17 5.05
CA GLN A 88 -9.46 -4.94 4.97
C GLN A 88 -9.27 -4.01 6.19
N SER A 89 -8.71 -4.50 7.28
CA SER A 89 -8.46 -3.67 8.48
C SER A 89 -7.33 -2.65 8.28
N PHE A 90 -6.47 -2.84 7.26
CA PHE A 90 -5.32 -1.98 7.01
C PHE A 90 -5.11 -1.59 5.54
N THR A 91 -5.93 -2.11 4.62
CA THR A 91 -5.90 -1.74 3.19
C THR A 91 -7.24 -1.21 2.73
N GLU A 92 -7.25 -0.30 1.77
CA GLU A 92 -8.48 0.15 1.12
C GLU A 92 -9.06 -0.97 0.26
N VAL A 93 -10.32 -1.32 0.52
CA VAL A 93 -11.01 -2.45 -0.13
C VAL A 93 -11.08 -2.24 -1.64
N GLY A 94 -10.64 -3.24 -2.40
CA GLY A 94 -10.61 -3.19 -3.85
C GLY A 94 -9.40 -2.47 -4.44
N SER A 95 -8.53 -1.91 -3.59
CA SER A 95 -7.27 -1.31 -4.04
C SER A 95 -6.29 -2.36 -4.59
N PRO A 96 -5.28 -1.93 -5.37
CA PRO A 96 -4.24 -2.85 -5.86
C PRO A 96 -3.58 -3.65 -4.74
N LEU A 97 -3.25 -2.99 -3.63
CA LEU A 97 -2.57 -3.65 -2.52
C LEU A 97 -3.49 -4.60 -1.74
N PHE A 98 -4.78 -4.27 -1.61
CA PHE A 98 -5.78 -5.18 -1.05
C PHE A 98 -5.83 -6.50 -1.82
N VAL A 99 -5.90 -6.41 -3.15
CA VAL A 99 -5.96 -7.60 -4.03
C VAL A 99 -4.69 -8.42 -3.91
N GLU A 100 -3.52 -7.78 -3.97
CA GLU A 100 -2.21 -8.43 -3.89
C GLU A 100 -2.02 -9.18 -2.57
N ILE A 101 -2.27 -8.53 -1.42
CA ILE A 101 -2.13 -9.14 -0.10
C ILE A 101 -3.16 -10.26 0.08
N SER A 102 -4.40 -10.08 -0.38
CA SER A 102 -5.44 -11.10 -0.28
C SER A 102 -5.07 -12.38 -1.04
N GLU A 103 -4.57 -12.25 -2.27
CA GLU A 103 -4.09 -13.40 -3.06
C GLU A 103 -2.86 -14.04 -2.42
N LEU A 104 -1.92 -13.26 -1.90
CA LEU A 104 -0.77 -13.79 -1.18
C LEU A 104 -1.20 -14.62 0.05
N MET A 105 -2.15 -14.11 0.86
CA MET A 105 -2.67 -14.85 2.02
C MET A 105 -3.39 -16.13 1.59
N LYS A 106 -4.10 -16.11 0.48
CA LYS A 106 -4.73 -17.31 -0.10
C LYS A 106 -3.70 -18.36 -0.52
N ILE A 107 -2.62 -17.95 -1.19
CA ILE A 107 -1.50 -18.83 -1.56
C ILE A 107 -0.86 -19.43 -0.30
N ARG A 108 -0.57 -18.62 0.71
CA ARG A 108 0.03 -19.08 1.98
C ARG A 108 -0.86 -20.10 2.68
N ARG A 109 -2.17 -19.85 2.78
CA ARG A 109 -3.13 -20.83 3.34
C ARG A 109 -3.14 -22.15 2.57
N SER A 110 -3.20 -22.08 1.24
CA SER A 110 -3.27 -23.29 0.40
C SER A 110 -1.99 -24.11 0.44
N SER A 111 -0.85 -23.48 0.70
CA SER A 111 0.47 -24.11 0.78
C SER A 111 0.94 -24.32 2.22
N ASN A 112 0.12 -24.01 3.23
CA ASN A 112 0.44 -24.09 4.66
C ASN A 112 1.73 -23.33 5.04
N ILE A 113 2.03 -22.22 4.35
CA ILE A 113 3.23 -21.42 4.57
C ILE A 113 2.95 -20.33 5.57
N VAL A 114 3.72 -20.29 6.65
CA VAL A 114 3.64 -19.27 7.70
C VAL A 114 5.00 -18.65 7.98
N ALA A 115 5.01 -17.43 8.50
CA ALA A 115 6.22 -16.81 9.03
C ALA A 115 6.54 -17.45 10.38
N SER A 116 7.75 -17.97 10.52
CA SER A 116 8.24 -18.51 11.79
C SER A 116 8.52 -17.38 12.78
N LYS A 117 8.94 -17.74 14.00
CA LYS A 117 9.44 -16.76 14.98
C LYS A 117 10.89 -16.33 14.72
N SER A 118 11.54 -16.97 13.74
CA SER A 118 12.92 -16.66 13.35
C SER A 118 12.94 -15.59 12.29
N GLY A 119 13.91 -14.69 12.39
CA GLY A 119 13.98 -13.50 11.55
C GLY A 119 12.97 -12.43 11.96
N SER A 120 12.99 -11.32 11.25
CA SER A 120 12.17 -10.15 11.54
C SER A 120 12.01 -9.26 10.33
N LEU A 121 10.88 -8.57 10.24
CA LEU A 121 10.73 -7.43 9.35
C LEU A 121 11.08 -6.17 10.14
N ARG A 122 12.10 -5.44 9.67
CA ARG A 122 12.55 -4.16 10.21
C ARG A 122 12.27 -3.08 9.19
N TYR A 123 11.86 -1.90 9.62
CA TYR A 123 11.59 -0.79 8.72
C TYR A 123 11.91 0.55 9.35
N ARG A 124 12.13 1.54 8.50
CA ARG A 124 12.32 2.94 8.86
C ARG A 124 11.51 3.78 7.90
N ILE A 125 10.73 4.72 8.42
CA ILE A 125 10.11 5.76 7.63
C ILE A 125 11.18 6.79 7.27
N GLU A 126 11.31 7.08 5.98
CA GLU A 126 12.29 8.01 5.44
C GLU A 126 11.68 9.35 5.05
N ALA A 127 10.44 9.32 4.57
CA ALA A 127 9.71 10.54 4.19
C ALA A 127 8.20 10.34 4.29
N VAL A 128 7.50 11.43 4.58
CA VAL A 128 6.05 11.55 4.55
C VAL A 128 5.69 12.78 3.71
N GLU A 129 4.77 12.62 2.77
CA GLU A 129 4.31 13.69 1.89
C GLU A 129 2.79 13.65 1.77
N PHE A 130 2.10 14.73 2.14
CA PHE A 130 0.67 14.88 1.86
C PHE A 130 0.47 15.39 0.44
N ARG A 131 -0.33 14.68 -0.35
CA ARG A 131 -0.72 15.07 -1.70
C ARG A 131 -2.00 15.90 -1.68
N THR A 132 -2.94 15.50 -0.81
CA THR A 132 -4.19 16.17 -0.51
C THR A 132 -4.52 15.96 0.96
N THR A 133 -5.69 16.41 1.42
CA THR A 133 -6.22 16.11 2.77
C THR A 133 -6.45 14.61 3.00
N ASP A 134 -6.67 13.85 1.92
CA ASP A 134 -7.11 12.46 1.97
C ASP A 134 -6.16 11.49 1.24
N ILE A 135 -5.05 11.99 0.71
CA ILE A 135 -4.04 11.19 0.03
C ILE A 135 -2.65 11.60 0.53
N ALA A 136 -1.89 10.64 1.00
CA ALA A 136 -0.52 10.83 1.41
C ALA A 136 0.39 9.73 0.87
N THR A 137 1.69 9.99 0.84
CA THR A 137 2.70 8.97 0.55
C THR A 137 3.68 8.85 1.70
N VAL A 138 4.04 7.61 2.02
CA VAL A 138 5.07 7.26 3.01
C VAL A 138 6.18 6.52 2.28
N THR A 139 7.41 7.01 2.37
CA THR A 139 8.57 6.30 1.85
C THR A 139 9.26 5.57 3.00
N THR A 140 9.56 4.31 2.81
CA THR A 140 10.21 3.47 3.81
C THR A 140 11.38 2.72 3.24
N CYS A 141 12.35 2.40 4.10
CA CYS A 141 13.32 1.34 3.86
C CYS A 141 12.97 0.14 4.75
N ILE A 142 12.84 -1.03 4.15
CA ILE A 142 12.42 -2.27 4.80
C ILE A 142 13.50 -3.32 4.57
N THR A 143 13.84 -4.06 5.63
CA THR A 143 14.64 -5.27 5.55
C THR A 143 13.85 -6.41 6.20
N ASP A 144 13.67 -7.49 5.47
CA ASP A 144 12.92 -8.67 5.89
C ASP A 144 13.83 -9.90 5.80
N ASP A 145 14.16 -10.47 6.94
CA ASP A 145 14.88 -11.74 7.09
C ASP A 145 13.99 -12.82 7.74
N THR A 146 12.68 -12.62 7.65
CA THR A 146 11.69 -13.55 8.22
C THR A 146 11.77 -14.92 7.53
N VAL A 147 11.97 -15.95 8.32
CA VAL A 147 11.99 -17.32 7.82
C VAL A 147 10.58 -17.84 7.60
N LEU A 148 10.28 -18.28 6.39
CA LEU A 148 9.01 -18.91 6.04
C LEU A 148 9.14 -20.44 6.15
N VAL A 149 8.10 -21.06 6.70
CA VAL A 149 8.08 -22.52 6.93
C VAL A 149 6.76 -23.13 6.46
N ASP A 150 6.85 -24.40 6.03
CA ASP A 150 5.73 -25.32 5.90
C ASP A 150 5.94 -26.44 6.94
N GLY A 151 5.26 -26.33 8.08
CA GLY A 151 5.54 -27.17 9.25
C GLY A 151 6.96 -26.99 9.76
N GLU A 152 7.78 -28.06 9.66
CA GLU A 152 9.20 -28.04 10.06
C GLU A 152 10.16 -27.74 8.89
N ILE A 153 9.65 -27.62 7.68
CA ILE A 153 10.45 -27.43 6.47
C ILE A 153 10.64 -25.92 6.22
N ILE A 154 11.88 -25.47 6.13
CA ILE A 154 12.20 -24.11 5.70
C ILE A 154 11.82 -23.98 4.23
N PHE A 155 10.89 -23.07 3.93
CA PHE A 155 10.46 -22.73 2.59
C PHE A 155 11.32 -21.63 1.99
N ASP A 156 11.59 -20.58 2.78
CA ASP A 156 12.39 -19.43 2.40
C ASP A 156 13.04 -18.82 3.65
N ASP A 157 14.34 -18.57 3.59
CA ASP A 157 15.14 -17.92 4.64
C ASP A 157 16.03 -16.80 4.05
N SER A 158 15.67 -16.31 2.87
CA SER A 158 16.42 -15.26 2.18
C SER A 158 16.26 -13.90 2.88
N LEU A 159 17.33 -13.13 2.88
CA LEU A 159 17.31 -11.71 3.23
C LEU A 159 16.78 -10.92 2.02
N PHE A 160 15.81 -10.07 2.25
CA PHE A 160 15.28 -9.14 1.26
C PHE A 160 15.24 -7.73 1.81
N SER A 161 15.69 -6.75 1.04
CA SER A 161 15.57 -5.36 1.42
C SER A 161 15.00 -4.51 0.28
N VAL A 162 14.19 -3.51 0.63
CA VAL A 162 13.50 -2.68 -0.34
C VAL A 162 13.24 -1.28 0.19
N GLN A 163 13.47 -0.28 -0.66
CA GLN A 163 12.92 1.04 -0.47
C GLN A 163 11.56 1.10 -1.19
N THR A 164 10.51 1.41 -0.44
CA THR A 164 9.14 1.37 -0.94
C THR A 164 8.45 2.71 -0.72
N LYS A 165 7.72 3.17 -1.74
CA LYS A 165 6.78 4.30 -1.64
C LYS A 165 5.36 3.76 -1.55
N TRP A 166 4.73 4.01 -0.42
CA TRP A 166 3.35 3.62 -0.13
C TRP A 166 2.42 4.78 -0.42
N THR A 167 1.31 4.54 -1.08
CA THR A 167 0.19 5.48 -1.14
C THR A 167 -0.82 5.09 -0.07
N MET A 168 -1.21 6.06 0.73
CA MET A 168 -2.25 5.92 1.74
C MET A 168 -3.43 6.82 1.38
N VAL A 169 -4.62 6.30 1.59
CA VAL A 169 -5.87 7.03 1.40
C VAL A 169 -6.63 7.12 2.73
N ARG A 170 -7.33 8.22 2.91
CA ARG A 170 -8.15 8.44 4.10
C ARG A 170 -9.58 8.03 3.83
N ASN A 171 -10.08 7.07 4.60
CA ASN A 171 -11.47 6.65 4.59
C ASN A 171 -12.10 7.03 5.94
N GLY A 172 -12.89 8.12 5.93
CA GLY A 172 -13.41 8.72 7.15
C GLY A 172 -12.29 9.28 8.03
N GLN A 173 -12.02 8.66 9.16
CA GLN A 173 -10.95 9.06 10.09
C GLN A 173 -9.73 8.12 10.05
N THR A 174 -9.74 7.10 9.20
CA THR A 174 -8.71 6.08 9.17
C THR A 174 -7.88 6.19 7.89
N TRP A 175 -6.56 6.13 8.00
CA TRP A 175 -5.65 5.99 6.89
C TRP A 175 -5.45 4.51 6.57
N LEU A 176 -5.60 4.15 5.30
CA LEU A 176 -5.46 2.78 4.80
C LEU A 176 -4.44 2.72 3.67
N TRP A 177 -3.76 1.61 3.53
CA TRP A 177 -2.88 1.37 2.39
C TRP A 177 -3.70 1.17 1.11
N GLU A 178 -3.33 1.89 0.05
CA GLU A 178 -3.94 1.76 -1.29
C GLU A 178 -3.02 1.02 -2.25
N SER A 179 -1.78 1.46 -2.32
CA SER A 179 -0.79 0.90 -3.25
C SER A 179 0.62 1.02 -2.68
N ALA A 180 1.53 0.22 -3.22
CA ALA A 180 2.93 0.25 -2.88
C ALA A 180 3.77 0.13 -4.15
N GLN A 181 4.84 0.91 -4.23
CA GLN A 181 5.78 0.89 -5.34
C GLN A 181 7.20 0.68 -4.82
N ALA A 182 7.86 -0.40 -5.23
CA ALA A 182 9.27 -0.58 -4.99
C ALA A 182 10.07 0.46 -5.78
N LEU A 183 10.92 1.22 -5.10
CA LEU A 183 11.83 2.20 -5.71
C LEU A 183 13.20 1.57 -5.98
N HIS A 184 13.69 0.82 -5.02
CA HIS A 184 14.94 0.10 -5.07
C HIS A 184 14.86 -1.16 -4.21
N TRP A 185 15.47 -2.26 -4.63
CA TRP A 185 15.45 -3.52 -3.88
C TRP A 185 16.71 -4.33 -4.11
N ASP A 186 17.04 -5.17 -3.15
CA ASP A 186 18.13 -6.14 -3.22
C ASP A 186 17.75 -7.43 -2.49
N VAL A 187 18.35 -8.52 -2.92
CA VAL A 187 18.28 -9.84 -2.28
C VAL A 187 19.70 -10.15 -1.83
N GLU A 188 19.85 -10.55 -0.58
CA GLU A 188 21.12 -10.84 0.11
C GLU A 188 21.85 -9.64 0.71
N GLU A 189 21.56 -8.38 0.29
CA GLU A 189 22.15 -7.17 0.89
C GLU A 189 21.14 -6.38 1.71
N ASP A 190 21.53 -5.89 2.87
CA ASP A 190 20.73 -4.94 3.66
C ASP A 190 20.94 -3.50 3.17
N LEU A 191 20.13 -3.08 2.20
CA LEU A 191 20.13 -1.71 1.69
C LEU A 191 19.82 -0.67 2.76
N CYS A 192 19.06 -1.06 3.79
CA CYS A 192 18.61 -0.15 4.84
C CYS A 192 19.63 0.06 5.93
N ARG A 193 20.65 -0.80 6.01
CA ARG A 193 21.74 -0.76 6.97
C ARG A 193 21.26 -0.60 8.40
N PHE A 194 20.31 -1.44 8.79
CA PHE A 194 19.91 -1.50 10.20
C PHE A 194 21.09 -2.02 11.03
N ALA A 195 21.30 -1.40 12.21
CA ALA A 195 22.27 -1.92 13.16
C ALA A 195 21.88 -3.35 13.60
N ALA A 196 22.87 -4.22 13.64
CA ALA A 196 22.72 -5.61 14.08
C ALA A 196 22.38 -5.69 15.59
#